data_505549147e0a01a9107e439b64219867
#
_entry.id   505549147e0a01a9107e439b64219867
#
_cell.length_a   1.000
_cell.length_b   1.000
_cell.length_c   1.000
_cell.angle_alpha   90.00
_cell.angle_beta   90.00
_cell.angle_gamma   90.00
#
_symmetry.space_group_name_H-M   'P 1'
#
loop_
_entity.id
_entity.type
_entity.pdbx_description
1 polymer ?
#
loop_
_entity_poly.entity_id
_entity_poly.type
_entity_poly.pdbx_seq_one_letter_code
_entity_poly.pdbx_strand_id
1 'polypeptide(L)'
;YEGGTTMIHFVGAGPGAVDLITVRGQKLLETADQIIYAGSLVNPQLLACAKEGCRILDSAGMTLEAVVAAMEEGEGQGWMTVRLHTGDPSVYGAIREQMDILAQKGIAYDVVPGVSSFCAAAASLQAEYTLPGISQSVIITRMEGRTPVPDKQKIADYAAHQATMVIFLSASLLDGLQAELLRGGYAADTPAAIVYKASWPEEQTYTCTVGTLAETARRHAISKTALIVVGKVLGPAYDRSLLYHPAFTHGCRQAAPEDQQYGDHIGQETE
;
A
#
# COMPACT_ATOMS: atom_id res chain seq x y z
N TYR A 1 -11.05 23.73 -11.54
CA TYR A 1 -9.75 24.43 -11.46
C TYR A 1 -9.76 25.47 -12.57
N GLU A 2 -10.04 26.73 -12.21
CA GLU A 2 -9.93 27.86 -13.12
C GLU A 2 -8.57 28.53 -12.91
N GLY A 3 -7.83 28.74 -14.02
CA GLY A 3 -6.75 29.72 -14.15
C GLY A 3 -5.34 29.25 -13.78
N GLY A 4 -4.61 28.78 -14.76
CA GLY A 4 -3.20 28.96 -15.07
C GLY A 4 -2.20 29.32 -13.98
N THR A 5 -2.10 28.56 -12.88
CA THR A 5 -0.88 28.50 -12.09
C THR A 5 -0.21 27.17 -12.42
N THR A 6 0.93 27.26 -13.03
CA THR A 6 1.88 26.16 -13.17
C THR A 6 1.99 25.47 -11.84
N MET A 7 1.73 24.16 -11.76
CA MET A 7 1.73 23.44 -10.51
C MET A 7 2.31 22.04 -10.69
N ILE A 8 3.06 21.61 -9.72
CA ILE A 8 3.59 20.25 -9.65
C ILE A 8 2.61 19.39 -8.87
N HIS A 9 2.15 18.30 -9.48
CA HIS A 9 1.22 17.34 -8.86
C HIS A 9 1.94 16.05 -8.51
N PHE A 10 2.07 15.72 -7.21
CA PHE A 10 2.49 14.40 -6.77
C PHE A 10 1.29 13.46 -6.83
N VAL A 11 1.30 12.51 -7.72
CA VAL A 11 0.13 11.66 -8.02
C VAL A 11 0.42 10.21 -7.69
N GLY A 12 -0.51 9.55 -6.99
CA GLY A 12 -0.49 8.11 -6.78
C GLY A 12 -0.96 7.38 -8.04
N ALA A 13 -0.10 6.49 -8.56
CA ALA A 13 -0.37 5.67 -9.74
C ALA A 13 -1.31 4.48 -9.47
N GLY A 14 -1.63 4.23 -8.20
CA GLY A 14 -2.29 2.99 -7.83
C GLY A 14 -1.32 1.81 -7.72
N PRO A 15 -1.83 0.61 -7.41
CA PRO A 15 -1.01 -0.55 -7.06
C PRO A 15 -0.44 -1.31 -8.26
N GLY A 16 -1.00 -1.10 -9.47
CA GLY A 16 -0.55 -1.81 -10.68
C GLY A 16 -1.58 -1.81 -11.81
N ALA A 17 -2.83 -2.18 -11.55
CA ALA A 17 -3.90 -2.10 -12.54
C ALA A 17 -4.16 -0.65 -12.93
N VAL A 18 -4.30 -0.38 -14.23
CA VAL A 18 -4.45 0.98 -14.75
C VAL A 18 -5.76 1.64 -14.33
N ASP A 19 -6.81 0.87 -14.10
CA ASP A 19 -8.14 1.32 -13.67
C ASP A 19 -8.23 1.59 -12.15
N LEU A 20 -7.15 1.29 -11.40
CA LEU A 20 -7.04 1.62 -9.98
C LEU A 20 -6.34 2.97 -9.72
N ILE A 21 -6.03 3.71 -10.76
CA ILE A 21 -5.68 5.12 -10.60
C ILE A 21 -6.94 5.92 -10.21
N THR A 22 -6.77 6.96 -9.42
CA THR A 22 -7.91 7.85 -9.13
C THR A 22 -8.32 8.64 -10.38
N VAL A 23 -9.60 8.96 -10.51
CA VAL A 23 -10.11 9.79 -11.61
C VAL A 23 -9.37 11.13 -11.72
N ARG A 24 -8.98 11.72 -10.56
CA ARG A 24 -8.17 12.95 -10.54
C ARG A 24 -6.78 12.70 -11.11
N GLY A 25 -6.12 11.62 -10.67
CA GLY A 25 -4.79 11.25 -11.15
C GLY A 25 -4.77 11.03 -12.65
N GLN A 26 -5.75 10.32 -13.20
CA GLN A 26 -5.88 10.09 -14.62
C GLN A 26 -6.02 11.39 -15.41
N LYS A 27 -6.94 12.28 -14.99
CA LYS A 27 -7.13 13.58 -15.66
C LYS A 27 -5.87 14.44 -15.67
N LEU A 28 -5.08 14.39 -14.61
CA LEU A 28 -3.79 15.09 -14.58
C LEU A 28 -2.79 14.47 -15.55
N LEU A 29 -2.72 13.15 -15.65
CA LEU A 29 -1.86 12.48 -16.65
C LEU A 29 -2.25 12.85 -18.08
N GLU A 30 -3.56 12.88 -18.39
CA GLU A 30 -4.09 13.22 -19.72
C GLU A 30 -3.76 14.66 -20.14
N THR A 31 -3.59 15.57 -19.18
CA THR A 31 -3.35 17.00 -19.45
C THR A 31 -1.93 17.46 -19.20
N ALA A 32 -1.09 16.63 -18.59
CA ALA A 32 0.29 16.95 -18.22
C ALA A 32 1.14 17.35 -19.44
N ASP A 33 1.96 18.39 -19.27
CA ASP A 33 3.05 18.75 -20.19
C ASP A 33 4.30 17.91 -19.93
N GLN A 34 4.51 17.54 -18.66
CA GLN A 34 5.61 16.69 -18.23
C GLN A 34 5.12 15.64 -17.22
N ILE A 35 5.57 14.40 -17.37
CA ILE A 35 5.38 13.31 -16.42
C ILE A 35 6.74 12.78 -16.01
N ILE A 36 7.02 12.78 -14.69
CA ILE A 36 8.21 12.15 -14.11
C ILE A 36 7.72 10.97 -13.27
N TYR A 37 7.94 9.73 -13.71
CA TYR A 37 7.41 8.56 -13.04
C TYR A 37 8.49 7.76 -12.27
N ALA A 38 8.08 7.04 -11.23
CA ALA A 38 8.97 6.36 -10.29
C ALA A 38 9.35 4.94 -10.76
N GLY A 39 9.92 4.85 -11.96
CA GLY A 39 10.55 3.63 -12.45
C GLY A 39 9.63 2.42 -12.62
N SER A 40 10.21 1.22 -12.50
CA SER A 40 9.59 -0.07 -12.83
C SER A 40 8.42 -0.50 -11.93
N LEU A 41 8.12 0.22 -10.87
CA LEU A 41 6.98 -0.04 -9.98
C LEU A 41 5.70 0.67 -10.43
N VAL A 42 5.79 1.59 -11.38
CA VAL A 42 4.64 2.23 -12.03
C VAL A 42 4.30 1.46 -13.31
N ASN A 43 3.04 1.09 -13.50
CA ASN A 43 2.61 0.42 -14.71
C ASN A 43 2.76 1.37 -15.92
N PRO A 44 3.62 1.05 -16.90
CA PRO A 44 3.87 1.93 -18.02
C PRO A 44 2.62 2.15 -18.92
N GLN A 45 1.62 1.27 -18.85
CA GLN A 45 0.36 1.46 -19.58
C GLN A 45 -0.40 2.72 -19.13
N LEU A 46 -0.17 3.20 -17.89
CA LEU A 46 -0.72 4.49 -17.45
C LEU A 46 -0.22 5.68 -18.28
N LEU A 47 0.99 5.58 -18.80
CA LEU A 47 1.58 6.65 -19.60
C LEU A 47 0.96 6.77 -21.01
N ALA A 48 0.21 5.76 -21.44
CA ALA A 48 -0.47 5.77 -22.74
C ALA A 48 -1.61 6.80 -22.84
N CYS A 49 -2.12 7.29 -21.70
CA CYS A 49 -3.13 8.35 -21.68
C CYS A 49 -2.53 9.77 -21.79
N ALA A 50 -1.19 9.92 -21.73
CA ALA A 50 -0.56 11.21 -21.85
C ALA A 50 -0.83 11.86 -23.21
N LYS A 51 -1.04 13.18 -23.22
CA LYS A 51 -1.26 13.92 -24.45
C LYS A 51 -0.05 13.87 -25.39
N GLU A 52 -0.28 14.09 -26.67
CA GLU A 52 0.80 14.23 -27.64
C GLU A 52 1.75 15.37 -27.26
N GLY A 53 3.06 15.12 -27.37
CA GLY A 53 4.11 16.07 -26.99
C GLY A 53 4.41 16.13 -25.48
N CYS A 54 3.73 15.35 -24.64
CA CYS A 54 4.09 15.26 -23.21
C CYS A 54 5.51 14.72 -23.03
N ARG A 55 6.33 15.42 -22.26
CA ARG A 55 7.68 14.98 -21.89
C ARG A 55 7.58 13.91 -20.79
N ILE A 56 8.07 12.69 -21.05
CA ILE A 56 8.02 11.59 -20.10
C ILE A 56 9.43 11.22 -19.66
N LEU A 57 9.68 11.25 -18.34
CA LEU A 57 10.97 10.94 -17.71
C LEU A 57 10.84 9.79 -16.72
N ASP A 58 11.70 8.79 -16.86
CA ASP A 58 11.88 7.74 -15.84
C ASP A 58 12.90 8.18 -14.80
N SER A 59 12.47 8.28 -13.55
CA SER A 59 13.34 8.69 -12.45
C SER A 59 14.11 7.55 -11.77
N ALA A 60 14.05 6.33 -12.27
CA ALA A 60 14.74 5.19 -11.64
C ALA A 60 16.26 5.37 -11.54
N GLY A 61 16.85 6.09 -12.49
CA GLY A 61 18.29 6.40 -12.49
C GLY A 61 18.63 7.85 -12.08
N MET A 62 17.67 8.63 -11.61
CA MET A 62 17.87 10.04 -11.27
C MET A 62 18.18 10.20 -9.77
N THR A 63 19.01 11.20 -9.44
CA THR A 63 19.19 11.67 -8.05
C THR A 63 18.03 12.60 -7.66
N LEU A 64 17.92 12.92 -6.36
CA LEU A 64 16.96 13.92 -5.86
C LEU A 64 17.09 15.25 -6.60
N GLU A 65 18.32 15.72 -6.74
CA GLU A 65 18.64 16.98 -7.41
C GLU A 65 18.22 16.96 -8.88
N ALA A 66 18.45 15.84 -9.57
CA ALA A 66 18.07 15.71 -10.98
C ALA A 66 16.54 15.69 -11.17
N VAL A 67 15.80 15.03 -10.25
CA VAL A 67 14.34 15.03 -10.27
C VAL A 67 13.80 16.43 -10.01
N VAL A 68 14.33 17.13 -9.00
CA VAL A 68 13.91 18.50 -8.68
C VAL A 68 14.27 19.46 -9.83
N ALA A 69 15.46 19.35 -10.42
CA ALA A 69 15.86 20.18 -11.56
C ALA A 69 14.91 20.01 -12.76
N ALA A 70 14.44 18.78 -13.03
CA ALA A 70 13.46 18.53 -14.08
C ALA A 70 12.09 19.18 -13.77
N MET A 71 11.67 19.19 -12.50
CA MET A 71 10.45 19.90 -12.08
C MET A 71 10.61 21.43 -12.22
N GLU A 72 11.74 21.97 -11.83
CA GLU A 72 12.06 23.40 -11.97
C GLU A 72 12.10 23.84 -13.45
N GLU A 73 12.68 23.01 -14.30
CA GLU A 73 12.68 23.26 -15.74
C GLU A 73 11.25 23.34 -16.27
N GLY A 74 10.38 22.39 -15.88
CA GLY A 74 8.96 22.39 -16.26
C GLY A 74 8.25 23.66 -15.76
N GLU A 75 8.48 24.05 -14.49
CA GLU A 75 7.93 25.28 -13.92
C GLU A 75 8.38 26.51 -14.71
N GLY A 76 9.64 26.60 -15.05
CA GLY A 76 10.20 27.71 -15.86
C GLY A 76 9.63 27.81 -17.29
N GLN A 77 9.12 26.69 -17.81
CA GLN A 77 8.46 26.63 -19.12
C GLN A 77 6.94 26.86 -19.05
N GLY A 78 6.39 27.01 -17.86
CA GLY A 78 4.95 27.11 -17.68
C GLY A 78 4.22 25.77 -17.84
N TRP A 79 4.88 24.65 -17.63
CA TRP A 79 4.31 23.30 -17.80
C TRP A 79 3.62 22.80 -16.54
N MET A 80 2.51 22.10 -16.73
CA MET A 80 1.92 21.26 -15.68
C MET A 80 2.71 19.96 -15.58
N THR A 81 3.36 19.74 -14.43
CA THR A 81 4.20 18.57 -14.18
C THR A 81 3.50 17.58 -13.26
N VAL A 82 3.41 16.32 -13.66
CA VAL A 82 2.98 15.22 -12.81
C VAL A 82 4.19 14.42 -12.34
N ARG A 83 4.37 14.35 -11.01
CA ARG A 83 5.30 13.43 -10.36
C ARG A 83 4.54 12.18 -9.94
N LEU A 84 4.65 11.10 -10.75
CA LEU A 84 3.86 9.88 -10.61
C LEU A 84 4.59 8.85 -9.75
N HIS A 85 3.97 8.46 -8.62
CA HIS A 85 4.48 7.51 -7.65
C HIS A 85 3.66 6.22 -7.61
N THR A 86 4.31 5.08 -7.38
CA THR A 86 3.65 3.80 -7.14
C THR A 86 2.70 3.87 -5.94
N GLY A 87 1.54 3.25 -6.05
CA GLY A 87 0.56 3.16 -4.97
C GLY A 87 0.06 4.54 -4.54
N ASP A 88 0.32 4.88 -3.30
CA ASP A 88 0.07 6.19 -2.70
C ASP A 88 1.40 6.87 -2.34
N PRO A 89 1.60 8.15 -2.68
CA PRO A 89 2.86 8.85 -2.42
C PRO A 89 3.24 8.96 -0.94
N SER A 90 2.25 8.90 -0.04
CA SER A 90 2.48 9.03 1.41
C SER A 90 3.11 7.79 2.04
N VAL A 91 3.10 6.64 1.36
CA VAL A 91 3.63 5.37 1.88
C VAL A 91 4.92 5.01 1.14
N TYR A 92 6.05 5.28 1.76
CA TYR A 92 7.42 5.04 1.22
C TYR A 92 7.71 5.74 -0.12
N GLY A 93 6.99 6.82 -0.44
CA GLY A 93 7.13 7.54 -1.70
C GLY A 93 8.34 8.48 -1.79
N ALA A 94 9.05 8.75 -0.69
CA ALA A 94 10.17 9.70 -0.63
C ALA A 94 9.83 11.09 -1.22
N ILE A 95 8.60 11.56 -0.99
CA ILE A 95 8.13 12.84 -1.53
C ILE A 95 8.49 14.02 -0.63
N ARG A 96 8.74 13.80 0.67
CA ARG A 96 8.91 14.87 1.63
C ARG A 96 10.09 15.76 1.29
N GLU A 97 11.24 15.17 0.98
CA GLU A 97 12.44 15.91 0.60
C GLU A 97 12.27 16.71 -0.70
N GLN A 98 11.52 16.17 -1.68
CA GLN A 98 11.17 16.86 -2.91
C GLN A 98 10.28 18.08 -2.61
N MET A 99 9.23 17.91 -1.82
CA MET A 99 8.30 18.97 -1.41
C MET A 99 9.01 20.08 -0.63
N ASP A 100 9.92 19.73 0.29
CA ASP A 100 10.67 20.71 1.08
C ASP A 100 11.55 21.59 0.21
N ILE A 101 12.21 21.02 -0.81
CA ILE A 101 13.02 21.79 -1.78
C ILE A 101 12.13 22.71 -2.63
N LEU A 102 11.01 22.21 -3.14
CA LEU A 102 10.07 23.02 -3.92
C LEU A 102 9.52 24.20 -3.11
N ALA A 103 9.14 23.93 -1.84
CA ALA A 103 8.66 24.97 -0.93
C ALA A 103 9.72 26.06 -0.67
N GLN A 104 10.99 25.68 -0.47
CA GLN A 104 12.10 26.62 -0.30
C GLN A 104 12.31 27.51 -1.55
N LYS A 105 11.98 26.98 -2.72
CA LYS A 105 12.08 27.72 -3.99
C LYS A 105 10.80 28.49 -4.35
N GLY A 106 9.75 28.41 -3.51
CA GLY A 106 8.48 29.08 -3.77
C GLY A 106 7.67 28.46 -4.90
N ILE A 107 7.96 27.21 -5.27
CA ILE A 107 7.25 26.47 -6.34
C ILE A 107 6.03 25.77 -5.73
N ALA A 108 4.85 26.02 -6.32
CA ALA A 108 3.60 25.46 -5.86
C ALA A 108 3.48 23.96 -6.23
N TYR A 109 2.93 23.18 -5.30
CA TYR A 109 2.65 21.76 -5.54
C TYR A 109 1.41 21.33 -4.75
N ASP A 110 0.82 20.19 -5.17
CA ASP A 110 -0.17 19.45 -4.38
C ASP A 110 0.11 17.95 -4.40
N VAL A 111 -0.65 17.22 -3.59
CA VAL A 111 -0.57 15.75 -3.51
C VAL A 111 -1.95 15.16 -3.79
N VAL A 112 -2.00 14.28 -4.77
CA VAL A 112 -3.20 13.52 -5.15
C VAL A 112 -3.03 12.08 -4.66
N PRO A 113 -3.86 11.61 -3.72
CA PRO A 113 -3.73 10.26 -3.17
C PRO A 113 -3.96 9.19 -4.24
N GLY A 114 -3.40 8.02 -3.99
CA GLY A 114 -3.57 6.82 -4.80
C GLY A 114 -4.05 5.63 -3.99
N VAL A 115 -4.45 4.56 -4.68
CA VAL A 115 -4.73 3.29 -4.03
C VAL A 115 -3.40 2.62 -3.71
N SER A 116 -3.09 2.51 -2.42
CA SER A 116 -1.85 1.84 -1.99
C SER A 116 -1.90 0.33 -2.23
N SER A 117 -0.75 -0.27 -2.50
CA SER A 117 -0.64 -1.72 -2.71
C SER A 117 -1.09 -2.56 -1.52
N PHE A 118 -1.09 -2.04 -0.29
CA PHE A 118 -1.64 -2.79 0.84
C PHE A 118 -3.16 -2.96 0.73
N CYS A 119 -3.88 -2.00 0.17
CA CYS A 119 -5.31 -2.14 -0.12
C CYS A 119 -5.55 -3.17 -1.22
N ALA A 120 -4.72 -3.16 -2.28
CA ALA A 120 -4.81 -4.15 -3.34
C ALA A 120 -4.49 -5.57 -2.81
N ALA A 121 -3.51 -5.72 -1.93
CA ALA A 121 -3.21 -7.01 -1.30
C ALA A 121 -4.39 -7.55 -0.48
N ALA A 122 -5.11 -6.70 0.26
CA ALA A 122 -6.34 -7.11 0.94
C ALA A 122 -7.40 -7.61 -0.04
N ALA A 123 -7.59 -6.88 -1.15
CA ALA A 123 -8.54 -7.27 -2.18
C ALA A 123 -8.18 -8.61 -2.83
N SER A 124 -6.89 -8.81 -3.19
CA SER A 124 -6.39 -10.06 -3.74
C SER A 124 -6.59 -11.25 -2.79
N LEU A 125 -6.48 -11.02 -1.48
CA LEU A 125 -6.71 -12.02 -0.44
C LEU A 125 -8.18 -12.15 -0.02
N GLN A 126 -9.06 -11.29 -0.51
CA GLN A 126 -10.45 -11.17 -0.07
C GLN A 126 -10.56 -11.01 1.46
N ALA A 127 -9.63 -10.27 2.05
CA ALA A 127 -9.47 -10.11 3.48
C ALA A 127 -9.83 -8.69 3.95
N GLU A 128 -10.43 -8.60 5.13
CA GLU A 128 -10.53 -7.38 5.90
C GLU A 128 -9.44 -7.38 6.98
N TYR A 129 -8.63 -6.33 7.03
CA TYR A 129 -7.51 -6.24 7.97
C TYR A 129 -7.93 -5.98 9.42
N THR A 130 -9.17 -5.56 9.64
CA THR A 130 -9.68 -5.13 10.95
C THR A 130 -10.94 -5.90 11.30
N LEU A 131 -10.76 -7.08 11.90
CA LEU A 131 -11.87 -7.94 12.32
C LEU A 131 -12.10 -7.84 13.82
N PRO A 132 -13.38 -7.74 14.27
CA PRO A 132 -13.74 -7.80 15.69
C PRO A 132 -13.20 -9.06 16.37
N GLY A 133 -12.70 -8.90 17.60
CA GLY A 133 -12.11 -10.00 18.37
C GLY A 133 -10.74 -10.47 17.91
N ILE A 134 -10.28 -10.07 16.72
CA ILE A 134 -9.02 -10.53 16.12
C ILE A 134 -7.97 -9.42 16.08
N SER A 135 -8.23 -8.36 15.34
CA SER A 135 -7.34 -7.19 15.25
C SER A 135 -8.13 -5.95 14.87
N GLN A 136 -7.95 -4.88 15.59
CA GLN A 136 -8.52 -3.56 15.27
C GLN A 136 -7.45 -2.58 14.79
N SER A 137 -6.22 -3.08 14.54
CA SER A 137 -5.09 -2.28 14.11
C SER A 137 -4.40 -2.91 12.92
N VAL A 138 -3.91 -2.06 12.03
CA VAL A 138 -3.06 -2.47 10.89
C VAL A 138 -1.72 -1.77 11.02
N ILE A 139 -0.65 -2.53 11.12
CA ILE A 139 0.71 -2.01 11.19
C ILE A 139 1.33 -2.12 9.80
N ILE A 140 1.51 -0.98 9.16
CA ILE A 140 2.23 -0.87 7.89
C ILE A 140 3.69 -0.59 8.23
N THR A 141 4.58 -1.50 7.84
CA THR A 141 6.00 -1.41 8.19
C THR A 141 6.88 -2.04 7.11
N ARG A 142 8.18 -2.00 7.32
CA ARG A 142 9.19 -2.72 6.54
C ARG A 142 10.25 -3.31 7.45
N MET A 143 10.93 -4.33 6.98
CA MET A 143 12.11 -4.84 7.66
C MET A 143 13.30 -3.89 7.46
N GLU A 144 14.17 -3.82 8.45
CA GLU A 144 15.48 -3.22 8.30
C GLU A 144 16.31 -3.97 7.25
N GLY A 145 16.90 -3.22 6.33
CA GLY A 145 17.71 -3.78 5.25
C GLY A 145 18.94 -2.88 4.98
N ARG A 146 19.09 -2.43 3.75
CA ARG A 146 20.16 -1.46 3.39
C ARG A 146 20.01 -0.11 4.09
N THR A 147 18.80 0.25 4.47
CA THR A 147 18.50 1.45 5.25
C THR A 147 17.97 1.05 6.61
N PRO A 148 18.37 1.75 7.70
CA PRO A 148 17.95 1.42 9.04
C PRO A 148 16.46 1.73 9.26
N VAL A 149 15.89 1.16 10.29
CA VAL A 149 14.62 1.58 10.91
C VAL A 149 14.90 2.08 12.34
N PRO A 150 14.09 2.98 12.89
CA PRO A 150 14.25 3.41 14.28
C PRO A 150 14.22 2.20 15.25
N ASP A 151 15.01 2.26 16.31
CA ASP A 151 15.20 1.12 17.24
C ASP A 151 13.89 0.55 17.80
N LYS A 152 12.89 1.40 18.07
CA LYS A 152 11.58 1.00 18.57
C LYS A 152 10.58 0.60 17.46
N GLN A 153 11.04 0.49 16.21
CA GLN A 153 10.20 0.17 15.05
C GLN A 153 10.67 -1.08 14.31
N LYS A 154 11.38 -1.96 15.01
CA LYS A 154 11.79 -3.26 14.47
C LYS A 154 10.60 -4.20 14.37
N ILE A 155 10.67 -5.14 13.44
CA ILE A 155 9.59 -6.12 13.19
C ILE A 155 9.16 -6.82 14.49
N ALA A 156 10.11 -7.26 15.31
CA ALA A 156 9.77 -7.97 16.55
C ALA A 156 9.02 -7.09 17.56
N ASP A 157 9.32 -5.80 17.64
CA ASP A 157 8.61 -4.88 18.54
C ASP A 157 7.15 -4.72 18.10
N TYR A 158 6.90 -4.59 16.80
CA TYR A 158 5.55 -4.54 16.26
C TYR A 158 4.83 -5.88 16.33
N ALA A 159 5.52 -6.99 16.12
CA ALA A 159 4.96 -8.33 16.23
C ALA A 159 4.42 -8.64 17.65
N ALA A 160 5.00 -8.04 18.69
CA ALA A 160 4.53 -8.18 20.08
C ALA A 160 3.07 -7.70 20.28
N HIS A 161 2.57 -6.82 19.43
CA HIS A 161 1.18 -6.35 19.47
C HIS A 161 0.18 -7.37 18.91
N GLN A 162 0.61 -8.40 18.21
CA GLN A 162 -0.25 -9.42 17.57
C GLN A 162 -1.33 -8.84 16.65
N ALA A 163 -1.13 -7.61 16.17
CA ALA A 163 -2.00 -6.90 15.25
C ALA A 163 -1.83 -7.42 13.81
N THR A 164 -2.71 -7.06 12.91
CA THR A 164 -2.48 -7.28 11.48
C THR A 164 -1.25 -6.48 11.02
N MET A 165 -0.29 -7.15 10.38
CA MET A 165 0.89 -6.49 9.83
C MET A 165 0.90 -6.60 8.31
N VAL A 166 1.20 -5.48 7.63
CA VAL A 166 1.46 -5.43 6.18
C VAL A 166 2.87 -4.91 5.97
N ILE A 167 3.73 -5.77 5.43
CA ILE A 167 5.17 -5.55 5.42
C ILE A 167 5.64 -5.30 3.99
N PHE A 168 6.13 -4.08 3.76
CA PHE A 168 6.64 -3.57 2.50
C PHE A 168 8.13 -3.85 2.33
N LEU A 169 8.64 -3.76 1.11
CA LEU A 169 10.08 -3.69 0.78
C LEU A 169 10.95 -4.81 1.39
N SER A 170 10.35 -5.93 1.76
CA SER A 170 11.02 -6.99 2.54
C SER A 170 11.04 -8.35 1.85
N ALA A 171 10.61 -8.45 0.59
CA ALA A 171 10.52 -9.70 -0.15
C ALA A 171 11.87 -10.42 -0.36
N SER A 172 12.99 -9.68 -0.32
CA SER A 172 14.33 -10.26 -0.38
C SER A 172 14.93 -10.66 0.98
N LEU A 173 14.18 -10.41 2.08
CA LEU A 173 14.68 -10.55 3.47
C LEU A 173 13.83 -11.55 4.27
N LEU A 174 13.15 -12.48 3.60
CA LEU A 174 12.09 -13.29 4.23
C LEU A 174 12.59 -14.27 5.29
N ASP A 175 13.82 -14.78 5.21
CA ASP A 175 14.40 -15.59 6.28
C ASP A 175 14.56 -14.78 7.58
N GLY A 176 15.10 -13.58 7.49
CA GLY A 176 15.24 -12.67 8.62
C GLY A 176 13.88 -12.16 9.11
N LEU A 177 12.96 -11.85 8.19
CA LEU A 177 11.61 -11.41 8.53
C LEU A 177 10.86 -12.48 9.33
N GLN A 178 10.90 -13.73 8.89
CA GLN A 178 10.30 -14.86 9.61
C GLN A 178 10.87 -14.99 11.03
N ALA A 179 12.20 -14.92 11.18
CA ALA A 179 12.85 -14.99 12.48
C ALA A 179 12.41 -13.84 13.42
N GLU A 180 12.31 -12.62 12.89
CA GLU A 180 11.86 -11.45 13.66
C GLU A 180 10.39 -11.54 14.08
N LEU A 181 9.51 -12.03 13.22
CA LEU A 181 8.09 -12.25 13.54
C LEU A 181 7.94 -13.27 14.69
N LEU A 182 8.65 -14.40 14.61
CA LEU A 182 8.66 -15.42 15.65
C LEU A 182 9.26 -14.89 16.96
N ARG A 183 10.37 -14.14 16.88
CA ARG A 183 11.01 -13.51 18.05
C ARG A 183 10.07 -12.51 18.75
N GLY A 184 9.25 -11.80 17.97
CA GLY A 184 8.26 -10.85 18.49
C GLY A 184 6.98 -11.49 19.03
N GLY A 185 6.85 -12.82 18.95
CA GLY A 185 5.79 -13.57 19.64
C GLY A 185 4.67 -14.09 18.72
N TYR A 186 4.72 -13.92 17.41
CA TYR A 186 3.81 -14.67 16.54
C TYR A 186 4.11 -16.17 16.65
N ALA A 187 3.07 -16.97 16.78
CA ALA A 187 3.19 -18.42 16.71
C ALA A 187 3.55 -18.86 15.28
N ALA A 188 4.24 -19.99 15.15
CA ALA A 188 4.67 -20.48 13.85
C ALA A 188 3.50 -20.82 12.91
N ASP A 189 2.34 -21.17 13.46
CA ASP A 189 1.10 -21.47 12.75
C ASP A 189 0.25 -20.24 12.47
N THR A 190 0.64 -19.04 12.93
CA THR A 190 -0.08 -17.80 12.62
C THR A 190 -0.20 -17.63 11.11
N PRO A 191 -1.43 -17.39 10.59
CA PRO A 191 -1.65 -17.21 9.17
C PRO A 191 -0.82 -16.05 8.59
N ALA A 192 -0.27 -16.27 7.42
CA ALA A 192 0.46 -15.29 6.64
C ALA A 192 0.17 -15.46 5.13
N ALA A 193 0.43 -14.43 4.36
CA ALA A 193 0.32 -14.49 2.92
C ALA A 193 1.41 -13.64 2.24
N ILE A 194 1.83 -14.08 1.06
CA ILE A 194 2.68 -13.33 0.15
C ILE A 194 1.82 -12.94 -1.05
N VAL A 195 1.69 -11.64 -1.30
CA VAL A 195 0.97 -11.14 -2.48
C VAL A 195 1.98 -10.53 -3.43
N TYR A 196 2.25 -11.25 -4.51
CA TYR A 196 3.17 -10.83 -5.55
C TYR A 196 2.43 -10.00 -6.58
N LYS A 197 2.95 -8.81 -6.91
CA LYS A 197 2.40 -7.91 -7.93
C LYS A 197 0.89 -7.69 -7.79
N ALA A 198 0.40 -7.34 -6.59
CA ALA A 198 -1.01 -7.08 -6.35
C ALA A 198 -1.63 -6.18 -7.42
N SER A 199 -2.75 -6.57 -7.99
CA SER A 199 -3.50 -5.95 -9.09
C SER A 199 -2.84 -5.94 -10.48
N TRP A 200 -1.62 -6.41 -10.64
CA TRP A 200 -0.99 -6.56 -11.95
C TRP A 200 -1.52 -7.81 -12.68
N PRO A 201 -1.38 -7.90 -14.02
CA PRO A 201 -1.77 -9.11 -14.77
C PRO A 201 -1.07 -10.39 -14.28
N GLU A 202 0.13 -10.26 -13.73
CA GLU A 202 0.91 -11.38 -13.19
C GLU A 202 0.73 -11.57 -11.68
N GLU A 203 -0.32 -11.01 -11.09
CA GLU A 203 -0.63 -11.18 -9.68
C GLU A 203 -0.67 -12.65 -9.28
N GLN A 204 -0.06 -12.95 -8.14
CA GLN A 204 -0.14 -14.26 -7.48
C GLN A 204 -0.21 -14.10 -5.97
N THR A 205 -1.04 -14.91 -5.35
CA THR A 205 -1.18 -14.97 -3.89
C THR A 205 -0.76 -16.34 -3.37
N TYR A 206 0.00 -16.34 -2.29
CA TYR A 206 0.46 -17.57 -1.64
C TYR A 206 0.11 -17.50 -0.16
N THR A 207 -0.87 -18.28 0.26
CA THR A 207 -1.20 -18.45 1.68
C THR A 207 -0.18 -19.39 2.33
N CYS A 208 0.25 -19.04 3.54
CA CYS A 208 1.23 -19.80 4.32
C CYS A 208 1.03 -19.49 5.81
N THR A 209 1.99 -19.87 6.62
CA THR A 209 2.08 -19.46 8.03
C THR A 209 3.37 -18.70 8.26
N VAL A 210 3.49 -18.03 9.40
CA VAL A 210 4.74 -17.37 9.79
C VAL A 210 5.91 -18.35 9.74
N GLY A 211 5.71 -19.60 10.21
CA GLY A 211 6.75 -20.63 10.22
C GLY A 211 7.19 -21.14 8.83
N THR A 212 6.36 -20.96 7.81
CA THR A 212 6.64 -21.43 6.43
C THR A 212 6.87 -20.30 5.44
N LEU A 213 6.88 -19.05 5.91
CA LEU A 213 6.93 -17.85 5.06
C LEU A 213 8.15 -17.85 4.11
N ALA A 214 9.35 -18.07 4.65
CA ALA A 214 10.59 -18.07 3.88
C ALA A 214 10.68 -19.24 2.89
N GLU A 215 10.21 -20.43 3.29
CA GLU A 215 10.13 -21.58 2.40
C GLU A 215 9.18 -21.34 1.24
N THR A 216 8.00 -20.78 1.52
CA THR A 216 7.00 -20.44 0.50
C THR A 216 7.59 -19.47 -0.53
N ALA A 217 8.27 -18.42 -0.09
CA ALA A 217 8.92 -17.49 -1.01
C ALA A 217 10.00 -18.13 -1.88
N ARG A 218 10.84 -19.00 -1.29
CA ARG A 218 11.85 -19.73 -2.07
C ARG A 218 11.23 -20.66 -3.11
N ARG A 219 10.19 -21.41 -2.72
CA ARG A 219 9.46 -22.31 -3.63
C ARG A 219 8.88 -21.60 -4.85
N HIS A 220 8.44 -20.38 -4.69
CA HIS A 220 7.84 -19.57 -5.75
C HIS A 220 8.77 -18.50 -6.33
N ALA A 221 10.07 -18.54 -5.99
CA ALA A 221 11.10 -17.61 -6.45
C ALA A 221 10.76 -16.13 -6.22
N ILE A 222 10.07 -15.82 -5.12
CA ILE A 222 9.68 -14.45 -4.76
C ILE A 222 10.84 -13.75 -4.06
N SER A 223 11.36 -12.69 -4.65
CA SER A 223 12.45 -11.88 -4.09
C SER A 223 12.24 -10.37 -4.19
N LYS A 224 11.20 -9.93 -4.89
CA LYS A 224 10.86 -8.51 -5.08
C LYS A 224 9.37 -8.34 -5.39
N THR A 225 8.89 -7.10 -5.33
CA THR A 225 7.54 -6.69 -5.78
C THR A 225 6.43 -7.52 -5.12
N ALA A 226 6.61 -7.83 -3.84
CA ALA A 226 5.62 -8.55 -3.06
C ALA A 226 5.39 -7.87 -1.70
N LEU A 227 4.14 -7.95 -1.23
CA LEU A 227 3.74 -7.60 0.12
C LEU A 227 3.57 -8.86 0.96
N ILE A 228 3.96 -8.78 2.21
CA ILE A 228 3.74 -9.83 3.18
C ILE A 228 2.65 -9.37 4.14
N VAL A 229 1.59 -10.15 4.27
CA VAL A 229 0.50 -9.92 5.21
C VAL A 229 0.56 -10.98 6.29
N VAL A 230 0.53 -10.56 7.55
CA VAL A 230 0.60 -11.45 8.72
C VAL A 230 -0.52 -11.12 9.68
N GLY A 231 -1.21 -12.14 10.16
CA GLY A 231 -2.21 -11.97 11.21
C GLY A 231 -3.34 -12.96 11.15
N LYS A 232 -4.00 -13.15 12.29
CA LYS A 232 -5.15 -14.05 12.43
C LYS A 232 -6.36 -13.64 11.58
N VAL A 233 -6.38 -12.40 11.06
CA VAL A 233 -7.40 -11.92 10.11
C VAL A 233 -7.43 -12.73 8.80
N LEU A 234 -6.37 -13.46 8.48
CA LEU A 234 -6.31 -14.38 7.35
C LEU A 234 -6.85 -15.78 7.69
N GLY A 235 -7.23 -16.01 8.93
CA GLY A 235 -7.85 -17.25 9.40
C GLY A 235 -9.37 -17.23 9.25
N PRO A 236 -10.02 -18.38 9.48
CA PRO A 236 -11.46 -18.53 9.26
C PRO A 236 -12.33 -17.97 10.40
N ALA A 237 -11.80 -17.80 11.59
CA ALA A 237 -12.57 -17.46 12.77
C ALA A 237 -12.47 -15.96 13.10
N TYR A 238 -13.62 -15.33 13.31
CA TYR A 238 -13.71 -13.94 13.78
C TYR A 238 -15.06 -13.69 14.45
N ASP A 239 -15.14 -12.64 15.26
CA ASP A 239 -16.39 -12.22 15.89
C ASP A 239 -17.25 -11.41 14.93
N ARG A 240 -18.56 -11.60 14.99
CA ARG A 240 -19.49 -10.79 14.21
C ARG A 240 -19.40 -9.32 14.64
N SER A 241 -19.35 -8.41 13.68
CA SER A 241 -19.41 -6.98 13.98
C SER A 241 -20.72 -6.61 14.68
N LEU A 242 -20.61 -5.95 15.82
CA LEU A 242 -21.78 -5.42 16.54
C LEU A 242 -22.58 -4.45 15.67
N LEU A 243 -21.95 -3.75 14.73
CA LEU A 243 -22.63 -2.83 13.82
C LEU A 243 -23.79 -3.49 13.05
N TYR A 244 -23.60 -4.76 12.66
CA TYR A 244 -24.62 -5.56 11.97
C TYR A 244 -25.40 -6.50 12.90
N HIS A 245 -25.08 -6.49 14.19
CA HIS A 245 -25.79 -7.34 15.15
C HIS A 245 -27.23 -6.83 15.36
N PRO A 246 -28.26 -7.70 15.25
CA PRO A 246 -29.66 -7.27 15.37
C PRO A 246 -30.01 -6.61 16.69
N ALA A 247 -29.39 -7.04 17.80
CA ALA A 247 -29.60 -6.46 19.13
C ALA A 247 -28.84 -5.12 19.34
N PHE A 248 -28.12 -4.61 18.31
CA PHE A 248 -27.36 -3.37 18.44
C PHE A 248 -28.15 -2.17 17.86
N THR A 249 -28.42 -1.19 18.70
CA THR A 249 -29.02 0.10 18.30
C THR A 249 -27.94 1.11 17.91
N HIS A 250 -28.09 1.75 16.77
CA HIS A 250 -27.28 2.89 16.36
C HIS A 250 -28.13 3.96 15.66
N GLY A 251 -27.55 5.10 15.31
CA GLY A 251 -28.27 6.26 14.79
C GLY A 251 -29.24 6.02 13.61
N CYS A 252 -29.02 4.96 12.85
CA CYS A 252 -29.83 4.61 11.68
C CYS A 252 -30.68 3.33 11.87
N ARG A 253 -30.57 2.63 13.02
CA ARG A 253 -31.26 1.37 13.26
C ARG A 253 -31.54 1.14 14.74
N GLN A 254 -32.80 0.77 15.07
CA GLN A 254 -33.20 0.25 16.39
C GLN A 254 -32.86 -1.26 16.47
N ALA A 255 -32.49 -1.73 17.65
CA ALA A 255 -32.31 -3.15 17.94
C ALA A 255 -33.60 -3.93 17.66
N ALA A 256 -33.46 -5.14 17.12
CA ALA A 256 -34.56 -6.08 17.00
C ALA A 256 -34.96 -6.59 18.41
N PRO A 257 -36.25 -7.03 18.64
CA PRO A 257 -36.65 -7.68 19.88
C PRO A 257 -35.79 -8.92 20.18
N GLU A 258 -35.59 -9.22 21.47
CA GLU A 258 -34.67 -10.26 21.97
C GLU A 258 -34.98 -11.73 21.55
N ASP A 259 -36.10 -11.97 20.89
CA ASP A 259 -36.58 -13.34 20.56
C ASP A 259 -35.84 -14.02 19.38
N GLN A 260 -34.87 -13.34 18.74
CA GLN A 260 -34.06 -13.94 17.68
C GLN A 260 -32.66 -14.29 18.19
N GLN A 261 -32.39 -15.57 18.40
CA GLN A 261 -31.02 -16.06 18.67
C GLN A 261 -30.15 -15.90 17.42
N TYR A 262 -29.18 -14.99 17.49
CA TYR A 262 -28.15 -14.81 16.48
C TYR A 262 -26.82 -15.30 17.03
N GLY A 263 -26.13 -16.18 16.31
CA GLY A 263 -24.79 -16.63 16.67
C GLY A 263 -23.77 -15.48 16.64
N ASP A 264 -23.00 -15.32 17.71
CA ASP A 264 -22.01 -14.23 17.86
C ASP A 264 -20.67 -14.55 17.16
N HIS A 265 -20.44 -15.81 16.79
CA HIS A 265 -19.21 -16.26 16.14
C HIS A 265 -19.48 -16.80 14.73
N ILE A 266 -18.61 -16.41 13.77
CA ILE A 266 -18.57 -16.97 12.42
C ILE A 266 -17.29 -17.80 12.33
N GLY A 267 -17.41 -19.09 11.93
CA GLY A 267 -16.26 -19.95 11.70
C GLY A 267 -15.97 -20.98 12.78
N GLN A 268 -16.92 -21.27 13.68
CA GLN A 268 -16.89 -22.51 14.45
C GLN A 268 -17.91 -23.47 13.84
N GLU A 269 -17.39 -24.40 13.03
CA GLU A 269 -17.84 -25.78 12.88
C GLU A 269 -17.25 -26.40 11.62
N THR A 270 -16.23 -27.19 11.80
CA THR A 270 -16.15 -28.53 11.13
C THR A 270 -15.27 -29.40 12.00
N GLU A 271 -15.91 -30.34 12.66
CA GLU A 271 -15.26 -31.54 13.18
C GLU A 271 -14.54 -32.32 12.09
#